data_9e6a503f177720882241a49c2f20d0fc
#
_entry.id   9e6a503f177720882241a49c2f20d0fc
#
_cell.length_a   1.000
_cell.length_b   1.000
_cell.length_c   1.000
_cell.angle_alpha   90.00
_cell.angle_beta   90.00
_cell.angle_gamma   90.00
#
_symmetry.space_group_name_H-M   'P 1'
#
loop_
_entity.id
_entity.type
_entity.pdbx_description
1 polymer ?
#
loop_
_entity_poly.entity_id
_entity_poly.type
_entity_poly.pdbx_seq_one_letter_code
_entity_poly.pdbx_strand_id
1 'polypeptide(L)'
;MPPRLSLEVTARCNYACPFCYGVWHERPELAGPELGTEEWGAILEECARRGVRSVQFTGGEPLLREDLDELIDRALATGLQTAVYTNASLLTEERLQGFKRRGVGISTSLQGLKSHAAMTGTEEGPWRTLEAIERAREVGWPMGVGIALARPNLAEAADLASAALLAGASEVQVGPAMWEGRMKGRPEWMPSAGEWEEAKAAVRAATAGKGRVGFAEEFFCGCREQPELARERWPAPWTGCPAGRAFGVLGVTGKFRRCLHTLEERAWREGGESSRKSGA
;
A
#
# COMPACT_ATOMS: atom_id res chain seq x y z
N MET A 1 8.76 -10.09 -15.74
CA MET A 1 8.42 -9.22 -14.59
C MET A 1 7.25 -9.82 -13.83
N PRO A 2 7.02 -9.49 -12.56
CA PRO A 2 5.83 -9.91 -11.86
C PRO A 2 4.57 -9.31 -12.52
N PRO A 3 3.41 -9.99 -12.47
CA PRO A 3 2.20 -9.52 -13.14
C PRO A 3 1.56 -8.28 -12.49
N ARG A 4 1.97 -7.92 -11.26
CA ARG A 4 1.47 -6.74 -10.53
C ARG A 4 2.64 -5.88 -10.05
N LEU A 5 2.53 -4.57 -10.23
CA LEU A 5 3.53 -3.62 -9.76
C LEU A 5 2.90 -2.49 -8.95
N SER A 6 3.51 -2.16 -7.83
CA SER A 6 3.31 -0.89 -7.16
C SER A 6 4.29 0.13 -7.72
N LEU A 7 3.80 1.29 -8.11
CA LEU A 7 4.58 2.38 -8.67
C LEU A 7 4.64 3.50 -7.62
N GLU A 8 5.78 3.67 -6.98
CA GLU A 8 6.01 4.78 -6.07
C GLU A 8 6.36 6.02 -6.91
N VAL A 9 5.33 6.73 -7.36
CA VAL A 9 5.50 7.83 -8.31
C VAL A 9 6.02 9.12 -7.69
N THR A 10 5.95 9.24 -6.36
CA THR A 10 6.48 10.37 -5.60
C THR A 10 6.86 9.94 -4.17
N ALA A 11 7.88 10.58 -3.61
CA ALA A 11 8.20 10.46 -2.18
C ALA A 11 7.49 11.53 -1.32
N ARG A 12 6.92 12.56 -1.95
CA ARG A 12 6.20 13.65 -1.27
C ARG A 12 4.89 13.14 -0.69
N CYS A 13 4.59 13.54 0.53
CA CYS A 13 3.32 13.24 1.19
C CYS A 13 2.90 14.42 2.06
N ASN A 14 1.61 14.70 2.11
CA ASN A 14 1.03 15.71 2.99
C ASN A 14 0.74 15.19 4.41
N TYR A 15 0.94 13.87 4.66
CA TYR A 15 0.89 13.26 5.99
C TYR A 15 2.30 12.90 6.48
N ALA A 16 2.44 12.79 7.80
CA ALA A 16 3.72 12.46 8.45
C ALA A 16 3.65 11.19 9.31
N CYS A 17 2.94 10.17 8.82
CA CYS A 17 2.65 8.93 9.56
C CYS A 17 3.91 8.34 10.21
N PRO A 18 3.92 8.15 11.55
CA PRO A 18 5.07 7.56 12.25
C PRO A 18 5.35 6.10 11.89
N PHE A 19 4.36 5.39 11.32
CA PHE A 19 4.49 4.00 10.88
C PHE A 19 4.73 3.88 9.37
N CYS A 20 4.98 4.99 8.65
CA CYS A 20 5.18 4.97 7.20
C CYS A 20 6.34 4.07 6.80
N TYR A 21 6.05 3.11 5.92
CA TYR A 21 7.02 2.14 5.40
C TYR A 21 7.90 2.69 4.27
N GLY A 22 7.68 3.94 3.85
CA GLY A 22 8.44 4.55 2.75
C GLY A 22 9.95 4.39 2.96
N VAL A 23 10.60 3.65 2.06
CA VAL A 23 12.03 3.30 2.16
C VAL A 23 12.95 4.52 2.17
N TRP A 24 12.51 5.63 1.61
CA TRP A 24 13.25 6.92 1.64
C TRP A 24 13.35 7.53 3.03
N HIS A 25 12.61 7.03 4.02
CA HIS A 25 12.79 7.45 5.41
C HIS A 25 14.03 6.81 6.05
N GLU A 26 14.48 5.69 5.52
CA GLU A 26 15.73 5.03 5.92
C GLU A 26 16.89 5.40 4.98
N ARG A 27 16.57 5.53 3.71
CA ARG A 27 17.50 5.76 2.60
C ARG A 27 17.04 6.98 1.80
N PRO A 28 17.35 8.22 2.23
CA PRO A 28 16.88 9.45 1.57
C PRO A 28 17.20 9.54 0.08
N GLU A 29 18.27 8.89 -0.37
CA GLU A 29 18.65 8.81 -1.77
C GLU A 29 17.62 8.08 -2.64
N LEU A 30 16.75 7.28 -2.04
CA LEU A 30 15.64 6.61 -2.74
C LEU A 30 14.43 7.52 -2.99
N ALA A 31 14.44 8.74 -2.46
CA ALA A 31 13.39 9.73 -2.68
C ALA A 31 13.46 10.45 -4.04
N GLY A 32 14.55 10.35 -4.76
CA GLY A 32 14.61 11.10 -6.01
C GLY A 32 16.01 11.20 -6.60
N PRO A 33 16.10 11.85 -7.78
CA PRO A 33 15.08 12.69 -8.42
C PRO A 33 13.85 11.89 -8.86
N GLU A 34 12.66 12.49 -8.70
CA GLU A 34 11.40 11.89 -9.19
C GLU A 34 11.39 11.88 -10.72
N LEU A 35 10.96 10.77 -11.31
CA LEU A 35 10.79 10.68 -12.76
C LEU A 35 9.65 11.57 -13.25
N GLY A 36 9.85 12.17 -14.42
CA GLY A 36 8.83 12.94 -15.12
C GLY A 36 7.82 12.06 -15.84
N THR A 37 6.82 12.72 -16.45
CA THR A 37 5.71 12.07 -17.14
C THR A 37 6.16 11.18 -18.28
N GLU A 38 7.12 11.65 -19.10
CA GLU A 38 7.63 10.90 -20.26
C GLU A 38 8.41 9.66 -19.82
N GLU A 39 9.20 9.77 -18.77
CA GLU A 39 9.98 8.65 -18.24
C GLU A 39 9.06 7.57 -17.66
N TRP A 40 8.04 7.97 -16.90
CA TRP A 40 7.02 7.03 -16.42
C TRP A 40 6.22 6.42 -17.56
N GLY A 41 5.87 7.21 -18.59
CA GLY A 41 5.20 6.71 -19.80
C GLY A 41 5.99 5.58 -20.46
N ALA A 42 7.27 5.78 -20.71
CA ALA A 42 8.15 4.75 -21.28
C ALA A 42 8.26 3.50 -20.38
N ILE A 43 8.24 3.68 -19.06
CA ILE A 43 8.23 2.56 -18.10
C ILE A 43 6.91 1.78 -18.18
N LEU A 44 5.77 2.45 -18.27
CA LEU A 44 4.46 1.82 -18.38
C LEU A 44 4.32 0.97 -19.65
N GLU A 45 4.77 1.49 -20.80
CA GLU A 45 4.82 0.76 -22.05
C GLU A 45 5.68 -0.50 -21.94
N GLU A 46 6.87 -0.38 -21.34
CA GLU A 46 7.76 -1.51 -21.13
C GLU A 46 7.19 -2.53 -20.14
N CYS A 47 6.51 -2.09 -19.09
CA CYS A 47 5.79 -2.97 -18.15
C CYS A 47 4.77 -3.84 -18.92
N ALA A 48 3.95 -3.22 -19.76
CA ALA A 48 2.96 -3.92 -20.56
C ALA A 48 3.62 -4.93 -21.51
N ARG A 49 4.68 -4.53 -22.23
CA ARG A 49 5.44 -5.45 -23.10
C ARG A 49 6.04 -6.65 -22.35
N ARG A 50 6.41 -6.50 -21.08
CA ARG A 50 6.95 -7.57 -20.24
C ARG A 50 5.89 -8.40 -19.53
N GLY A 51 4.61 -8.22 -19.86
CA GLY A 51 3.50 -9.01 -19.34
C GLY A 51 3.03 -8.61 -17.94
N VAL A 52 3.35 -7.40 -17.49
CA VAL A 52 2.65 -6.81 -16.34
C VAL A 52 1.18 -6.66 -16.71
N ARG A 53 0.28 -6.96 -15.77
CA ARG A 53 -1.17 -6.92 -15.98
C ARG A 53 -1.82 -5.77 -15.24
N SER A 54 -1.27 -5.41 -14.08
CA SER A 54 -1.82 -4.34 -13.28
C SER A 54 -0.75 -3.49 -12.61
N VAL A 55 -1.05 -2.21 -12.46
CA VAL A 55 -0.22 -1.23 -11.77
C VAL A 55 -1.04 -0.50 -10.71
N GLN A 56 -0.37 -0.14 -9.62
CA GLN A 56 -0.95 0.64 -8.53
C GLN A 56 -0.10 1.88 -8.33
N PHE A 57 -0.64 3.04 -8.60
CA PHE A 57 0.01 4.31 -8.31
C PHE A 57 -0.03 4.56 -6.80
N THR A 58 1.13 4.74 -6.20
CA THR A 58 1.35 4.96 -4.77
C THR A 58 2.60 5.80 -4.55
N GLY A 59 3.22 5.72 -3.40
CA GLY A 59 4.43 6.43 -3.02
C GLY A 59 4.24 7.11 -1.67
N GLY A 60 4.51 8.41 -1.58
CA GLY A 60 4.01 9.25 -0.51
C GLY A 60 2.51 9.44 -0.67
N GLU A 61 2.08 10.56 -1.25
CA GLU A 61 0.69 10.77 -1.67
C GLU A 61 0.65 11.04 -3.18
N PRO A 62 0.16 10.08 -3.99
CA PRO A 62 0.17 10.22 -5.45
C PRO A 62 -0.70 11.37 -5.95
N LEU A 63 -1.76 11.77 -5.23
CA LEU A 63 -2.61 12.90 -5.60
C LEU A 63 -1.91 14.27 -5.51
N LEU A 64 -0.69 14.32 -4.97
CA LEU A 64 0.17 15.53 -5.01
C LEU A 64 0.87 15.72 -6.37
N ARG A 65 0.86 14.69 -7.25
CA ARG A 65 1.38 14.84 -8.61
C ARG A 65 0.32 15.50 -9.50
N GLU A 66 0.71 16.56 -10.16
CA GLU A 66 -0.17 17.28 -11.10
C GLU A 66 -0.45 16.46 -12.36
N ASP A 67 0.53 15.64 -12.78
CA ASP A 67 0.47 14.79 -13.98
C ASP A 67 -0.08 13.38 -13.71
N LEU A 68 -0.59 13.07 -12.50
CA LEU A 68 -1.09 11.73 -12.16
C LEU A 68 -2.17 11.24 -13.12
N ASP A 69 -3.09 12.11 -13.50
CA ASP A 69 -4.19 11.75 -14.42
C ASP A 69 -3.66 11.36 -15.80
N GLU A 70 -2.62 12.04 -16.31
CA GLU A 70 -1.93 11.68 -17.55
C GLU A 70 -1.21 10.32 -17.43
N LEU A 71 -0.53 10.07 -16.30
CA LEU A 71 0.11 8.78 -16.05
C LEU A 71 -0.89 7.62 -16.01
N ILE A 72 -2.07 7.85 -15.43
CA ILE A 72 -3.18 6.90 -15.42
C ILE A 72 -3.66 6.62 -16.85
N ASP A 73 -3.89 7.66 -17.65
CA ASP A 73 -4.33 7.53 -19.03
C ASP A 73 -3.31 6.76 -19.90
N ARG A 74 -2.02 7.05 -19.72
CA ARG A 74 -0.93 6.30 -20.36
C ARG A 74 -0.93 4.81 -19.96
N ALA A 75 -1.11 4.51 -18.65
CA ALA A 75 -1.19 3.12 -18.18
C ALA A 75 -2.39 2.39 -18.81
N LEU A 76 -3.56 3.00 -18.84
CA LEU A 76 -4.77 2.44 -19.43
C LEU A 76 -4.63 2.22 -20.94
N ALA A 77 -3.97 3.15 -21.65
CA ALA A 77 -3.70 3.04 -23.08
C ALA A 77 -2.84 1.83 -23.44
N THR A 78 -2.00 1.34 -22.52
CA THR A 78 -1.22 0.11 -22.69
C THR A 78 -1.98 -1.16 -22.30
N GLY A 79 -3.23 -1.05 -21.86
CA GLY A 79 -4.06 -2.19 -21.42
C GLY A 79 -3.78 -2.63 -19.97
N LEU A 80 -3.05 -1.87 -19.18
CA LEU A 80 -2.79 -2.17 -17.77
C LEU A 80 -4.04 -1.88 -16.92
N GLN A 81 -4.44 -2.82 -16.09
CA GLN A 81 -5.40 -2.55 -15.02
C GLN A 81 -4.76 -1.58 -14.03
N THR A 82 -5.46 -0.52 -13.68
CA THR A 82 -4.89 0.60 -12.94
C THR A 82 -5.66 0.86 -11.64
N ALA A 83 -4.92 1.09 -10.56
CA ALA A 83 -5.47 1.52 -9.28
C ALA A 83 -4.62 2.65 -8.68
N VAL A 84 -5.22 3.43 -7.77
CA VAL A 84 -4.55 4.48 -6.98
C VAL A 84 -4.71 4.16 -5.49
N TYR A 85 -3.59 4.18 -4.77
CA TYR A 85 -3.54 4.12 -3.32
C TYR A 85 -3.25 5.51 -2.77
N THR A 86 -4.19 6.07 -2.03
CA THR A 86 -4.16 7.46 -1.54
C THR A 86 -4.61 7.54 -0.08
N ASN A 87 -4.13 8.52 0.66
CA ASN A 87 -4.69 8.85 1.97
C ASN A 87 -6.07 9.52 1.90
N ALA A 88 -6.56 9.76 0.68
CA ALA A 88 -7.84 10.36 0.31
C ALA A 88 -8.06 11.82 0.76
N SER A 89 -7.12 12.47 1.44
CA SER A 89 -7.28 13.87 1.89
C SER A 89 -7.44 14.88 0.74
N LEU A 90 -6.91 14.55 -0.44
CA LEU A 90 -6.99 15.36 -1.67
C LEU A 90 -7.97 14.80 -2.69
N LEU A 91 -8.80 13.81 -2.30
CA LEU A 91 -9.73 13.15 -3.21
C LEU A 91 -11.02 13.94 -3.33
N THR A 92 -11.16 14.66 -4.44
CA THR A 92 -12.37 15.42 -4.79
C THR A 92 -13.41 14.55 -5.47
N GLU A 93 -14.67 15.00 -5.49
CA GLU A 93 -15.73 14.31 -6.22
C GLU A 93 -15.44 14.25 -7.73
N GLU A 94 -14.88 15.30 -8.30
CA GLU A 94 -14.48 15.33 -9.71
C GLU A 94 -13.46 14.22 -10.03
N ARG A 95 -12.45 14.04 -9.18
CA ARG A 95 -11.47 12.96 -9.33
C ARG A 95 -12.13 11.58 -9.18
N LEU A 96 -13.02 11.41 -8.21
CA LEU A 96 -13.80 10.18 -8.05
C LEU A 96 -14.60 9.83 -9.32
N GLN A 97 -15.31 10.81 -9.88
CA GLN A 97 -16.02 10.65 -11.14
C GLN A 97 -15.04 10.32 -12.29
N GLY A 98 -13.90 10.97 -12.33
CA GLY A 98 -12.83 10.69 -13.29
C GLY A 98 -12.31 9.25 -13.20
N PHE A 99 -12.03 8.76 -12.02
CA PHE A 99 -11.59 7.37 -11.78
C PHE A 99 -12.68 6.36 -12.17
N LYS A 100 -13.93 6.63 -11.79
CA LYS A 100 -15.06 5.79 -12.18
C LYS A 100 -15.18 5.68 -13.71
N ARG A 101 -15.17 6.79 -14.44
CA ARG A 101 -15.29 6.79 -15.92
C ARG A 101 -14.17 5.99 -16.59
N ARG A 102 -12.96 6.00 -16.01
CA ARG A 102 -11.77 5.30 -16.51
C ARG A 102 -11.66 3.85 -16.02
N GLY A 103 -12.52 3.42 -15.10
CA GLY A 103 -12.41 2.09 -14.48
C GLY A 103 -11.19 1.94 -13.53
N VAL A 104 -10.69 3.04 -12.97
CA VAL A 104 -9.53 3.05 -12.07
C VAL A 104 -9.94 2.63 -10.67
N GLY A 105 -9.34 1.57 -10.14
CA GLY A 105 -9.55 1.14 -8.77
C GLY A 105 -9.01 2.16 -7.76
N ILE A 106 -9.65 2.26 -6.60
CA ILE A 106 -9.22 3.17 -5.54
C ILE A 106 -9.08 2.39 -4.24
N SER A 107 -8.00 2.64 -3.51
CA SER A 107 -7.85 2.21 -2.13
C SER A 107 -7.37 3.37 -1.27
N THR A 108 -7.89 3.44 -0.05
CA THR A 108 -7.44 4.39 0.96
C THR A 108 -7.04 3.68 2.25
N SER A 109 -6.62 4.45 3.24
CA SER A 109 -6.25 3.92 4.55
C SER A 109 -6.97 4.67 5.66
N LEU A 110 -7.58 3.92 6.60
CA LEU A 110 -8.17 4.46 7.83
C LEU A 110 -7.33 3.97 9.01
N GLN A 111 -6.53 4.86 9.62
CA GLN A 111 -5.49 4.44 10.54
C GLN A 111 -5.78 4.70 12.02
N GLY A 112 -6.88 5.33 12.33
CA GLY A 112 -7.33 5.60 13.71
C GLY A 112 -8.64 6.34 13.71
N LEU A 113 -9.41 6.21 14.78
CA LEU A 113 -10.52 7.08 15.12
C LEU A 113 -10.06 8.09 16.16
N LYS A 114 -9.86 7.68 17.39
CA LYS A 114 -9.30 8.51 18.47
C LYS A 114 -7.79 8.67 18.32
N SER A 115 -7.10 7.62 17.85
CA SER A 115 -5.65 7.59 17.63
C SER A 115 -5.21 8.21 16.30
N HIS A 116 -6.13 8.78 15.51
CA HIS A 116 -5.85 9.26 14.15
C HIS A 116 -4.64 10.19 14.07
N ALA A 117 -4.60 11.24 14.90
CA ALA A 117 -3.50 12.19 14.90
C ALA A 117 -2.16 11.52 15.25
N ALA A 118 -2.14 10.61 16.23
CA ALA A 118 -0.95 9.85 16.58
C ALA A 118 -0.47 8.95 15.43
N MET A 119 -1.41 8.33 14.69
CA MET A 119 -1.09 7.43 13.60
C MET A 119 -0.71 8.15 12.29
N THR A 120 -1.29 9.29 11.99
CA THR A 120 -1.11 9.96 10.69
C THR A 120 -0.21 11.18 10.75
N GLY A 121 0.04 11.72 11.95
CA GLY A 121 0.79 12.96 12.13
C GLY A 121 0.05 14.19 11.59
N THR A 122 -1.29 14.14 11.50
CA THR A 122 -2.14 15.27 11.09
C THR A 122 -3.27 15.49 12.09
N GLU A 123 -3.64 16.76 12.27
CA GLU A 123 -4.76 17.18 13.11
C GLU A 123 -6.13 17.05 12.40
N GLU A 124 -6.16 16.69 11.13
CA GLU A 124 -7.37 16.71 10.30
C GLU A 124 -8.46 15.70 10.70
N GLY A 125 -8.16 14.75 11.55
CA GLY A 125 -9.12 13.75 12.03
C GLY A 125 -9.57 12.72 10.98
N PRO A 126 -10.18 11.60 11.42
CA PRO A 126 -10.55 10.48 10.56
C PRO A 126 -11.75 10.76 9.65
N TRP A 127 -12.56 11.78 9.98
CA TRP A 127 -13.80 12.08 9.23
C TRP A 127 -13.54 12.38 7.76
N ARG A 128 -12.41 13.01 7.40
CA ARG A 128 -12.07 13.24 5.98
C ARG A 128 -11.97 11.95 5.19
N THR A 129 -11.31 10.94 5.78
CA THR A 129 -11.21 9.62 5.15
C THR A 129 -12.58 8.94 5.08
N LEU A 130 -13.37 9.00 6.16
CA LEU A 130 -14.72 8.42 6.19
C LEU A 130 -15.65 9.09 5.17
N GLU A 131 -15.67 10.41 5.10
CA GLU A 131 -16.42 11.17 4.09
C GLU A 131 -15.97 10.83 2.65
N ALA A 132 -14.67 10.61 2.42
CA ALA A 132 -14.19 10.20 1.11
C ALA A 132 -14.69 8.79 0.74
N ILE A 133 -14.76 7.86 1.70
CA ILE A 133 -15.32 6.51 1.50
C ILE A 133 -16.82 6.59 1.19
N GLU A 134 -17.56 7.41 1.94
CA GLU A 134 -19.01 7.63 1.73
C GLU A 134 -19.28 8.24 0.35
N ARG A 135 -18.55 9.28 -0.03
CA ARG A 135 -18.66 9.90 -1.37
C ARG A 135 -18.36 8.91 -2.50
N ALA A 136 -17.34 8.07 -2.32
CA ALA A 136 -17.03 7.04 -3.33
C ALA A 136 -18.17 6.04 -3.51
N ARG A 137 -18.82 5.64 -2.41
CA ARG A 137 -20.03 4.80 -2.44
C ARG A 137 -21.18 5.52 -3.14
N GLU A 138 -21.45 6.78 -2.79
CA GLU A 138 -22.54 7.60 -3.36
C GLU A 138 -22.37 7.80 -4.86
N VAL A 139 -21.15 8.02 -5.30
CA VAL A 139 -20.79 8.08 -6.73
C VAL A 139 -20.98 6.71 -7.42
N GLY A 140 -21.15 5.61 -6.66
CA GLY A 140 -21.23 4.25 -7.18
C GLY A 140 -19.88 3.69 -7.65
N TRP A 141 -18.79 4.12 -7.00
CA TRP A 141 -17.44 3.63 -7.22
C TRP A 141 -16.73 3.41 -5.86
N PRO A 142 -17.20 2.44 -5.04
CA PRO A 142 -16.70 2.24 -3.70
C PRO A 142 -15.23 1.83 -3.71
N MET A 143 -14.48 2.30 -2.71
CA MET A 143 -13.06 2.05 -2.58
C MET A 143 -12.73 0.97 -1.56
N GLY A 144 -11.57 0.33 -1.71
CA GLY A 144 -10.97 -0.53 -0.69
C GLY A 144 -10.37 0.30 0.45
N VAL A 145 -10.35 -0.26 1.65
CA VAL A 145 -9.77 0.40 2.84
C VAL A 145 -8.73 -0.49 3.50
N GLY A 146 -7.51 0.02 3.63
CA GLY A 146 -6.42 -0.59 4.38
C GLY A 146 -6.35 -0.05 5.81
N ILE A 147 -6.17 -0.93 6.78
CA ILE A 147 -5.96 -0.59 8.19
C ILE A 147 -4.63 -1.21 8.62
N ALA A 148 -3.64 -0.37 8.91
CA ALA A 148 -2.38 -0.80 9.49
C ALA A 148 -2.46 -0.68 11.01
N LEU A 149 -2.40 -1.82 11.71
CA LEU A 149 -2.47 -1.85 13.17
C LEU A 149 -1.07 -1.75 13.80
N ALA A 150 -0.95 -0.80 14.70
CA ALA A 150 0.16 -0.63 15.61
C ALA A 150 -0.43 -0.45 17.02
N ARG A 151 0.38 -0.53 18.09
CA ARG A 151 -0.18 -0.42 19.45
C ARG A 151 -1.04 0.80 19.71
N PRO A 152 -0.74 2.02 19.16
CA PRO A 152 -1.59 3.19 19.40
C PRO A 152 -3.03 3.05 18.91
N ASN A 153 -3.30 2.27 17.85
CA ASN A 153 -4.65 2.07 17.29
C ASN A 153 -5.18 0.64 17.46
N LEU A 154 -4.44 -0.24 18.12
CA LEU A 154 -4.78 -1.66 18.22
C LEU A 154 -6.13 -1.90 18.89
N ALA A 155 -6.42 -1.16 19.96
CA ALA A 155 -7.69 -1.23 20.66
C ALA A 155 -8.90 -0.75 19.82
N GLU A 156 -8.64 -0.01 18.74
CA GLU A 156 -9.67 0.50 17.82
C GLU A 156 -9.91 -0.42 16.61
N ALA A 157 -9.21 -1.55 16.51
CA ALA A 157 -9.22 -2.39 15.31
C ALA A 157 -10.62 -2.78 14.83
N ALA A 158 -11.48 -3.19 15.76
CA ALA A 158 -12.86 -3.58 15.48
C ALA A 158 -13.72 -2.39 15.03
N ASP A 159 -13.56 -1.25 15.69
CA ASP A 159 -14.30 -0.02 15.40
C ASP A 159 -13.86 0.56 14.04
N LEU A 160 -12.56 0.55 13.75
CA LEU A 160 -12.01 0.98 12.45
C LEU A 160 -12.58 0.17 11.29
N ALA A 161 -12.57 -1.15 11.40
CA ALA A 161 -13.11 -2.02 10.37
C ALA A 161 -14.62 -1.83 10.20
N SER A 162 -15.36 -1.71 11.31
CA SER A 162 -16.79 -1.46 11.28
C SER A 162 -17.12 -0.09 10.67
N ALA A 163 -16.39 0.97 11.05
CA ALA A 163 -16.60 2.31 10.52
C ALA A 163 -16.34 2.37 9.01
N ALA A 164 -15.27 1.74 8.54
CA ALA A 164 -14.98 1.66 7.10
C ALA A 164 -16.09 0.96 6.31
N LEU A 165 -16.61 -0.18 6.81
CA LEU A 165 -17.71 -0.90 6.16
C LEU A 165 -19.03 -0.09 6.20
N LEU A 166 -19.33 0.57 7.30
CA LEU A 166 -20.54 1.42 7.44
C LEU A 166 -20.47 2.62 6.48
N ALA A 167 -19.31 3.24 6.32
CA ALA A 167 -19.08 4.29 5.33
C ALA A 167 -19.22 3.80 3.88
N GLY A 168 -19.15 2.49 3.65
CA GLY A 168 -19.38 1.87 2.34
C GLY A 168 -18.13 1.40 1.63
N ALA A 169 -17.09 1.05 2.37
CA ALA A 169 -15.91 0.40 1.78
C ALA A 169 -16.31 -0.87 1.02
N SER A 170 -15.73 -1.09 -0.17
CA SER A 170 -15.94 -2.31 -0.96
C SER A 170 -15.33 -3.54 -0.31
N GLU A 171 -14.22 -3.33 0.39
CA GLU A 171 -13.52 -4.31 1.22
C GLU A 171 -12.64 -3.60 2.23
N VAL A 172 -12.34 -4.28 3.33
CA VAL A 172 -11.40 -3.83 4.35
C VAL A 172 -10.26 -4.85 4.45
N GLN A 173 -9.02 -4.37 4.37
CA GLN A 173 -7.82 -5.16 4.59
C GLN A 173 -7.15 -4.72 5.88
N VAL A 174 -7.05 -5.62 6.85
CA VAL A 174 -6.43 -5.34 8.14
C VAL A 174 -5.10 -6.07 8.23
N GLY A 175 -4.06 -5.35 8.57
CA GLY A 175 -2.73 -5.92 8.75
C GLY A 175 -1.98 -5.16 9.85
N PRO A 176 -0.95 -5.75 10.45
CA PRO A 176 -0.09 -4.97 11.32
C PRO A 176 0.76 -3.99 10.51
N ALA A 177 1.17 -2.90 11.14
CA ALA A 177 2.11 -1.96 10.55
C ALA A 177 3.42 -2.68 10.18
N MET A 178 3.96 -2.34 9.01
CA MET A 178 5.19 -2.96 8.52
C MET A 178 6.41 -2.45 9.31
N TRP A 179 7.33 -3.37 9.62
CA TRP A 179 8.59 -3.05 10.30
C TRP A 179 9.62 -2.46 9.32
N GLU A 180 9.24 -1.36 8.66
CA GLU A 180 10.05 -0.68 7.66
C GLU A 180 9.90 0.85 7.78
N GLY A 181 10.83 1.58 7.19
CA GLY A 181 10.79 3.03 7.16
C GLY A 181 10.81 3.63 8.57
N ARG A 182 9.90 4.53 8.84
CA ARG A 182 9.80 5.20 10.16
C ARG A 182 9.46 4.23 11.30
N MET A 183 8.83 3.09 11.01
CA MET A 183 8.45 2.11 12.03
C MET A 183 9.66 1.45 12.68
N LYS A 184 10.82 1.36 12.00
CA LYS A 184 12.07 0.82 12.57
C LYS A 184 12.56 1.60 13.79
N GLY A 185 12.22 2.87 13.90
CA GLY A 185 12.51 3.68 15.09
C GLY A 185 11.52 3.53 16.25
N ARG A 186 10.52 2.61 16.12
CA ARG A 186 9.41 2.49 17.08
C ARG A 186 9.06 1.03 17.43
N PRO A 187 10.03 0.26 17.98
CA PRO A 187 9.81 -1.15 18.30
C PRO A 187 8.63 -1.35 19.26
N GLU A 188 8.39 -0.39 20.14
CA GLU A 188 7.28 -0.40 21.09
C GLU A 188 5.89 -0.33 20.44
N TRP A 189 5.81 0.09 19.17
CA TRP A 189 4.55 0.18 18.42
C TRP A 189 4.14 -1.15 17.77
N MET A 190 5.07 -2.09 17.65
CA MET A 190 4.76 -3.38 17.05
C MET A 190 3.88 -4.21 17.98
N PRO A 191 2.71 -4.67 17.51
CA PRO A 191 1.91 -5.62 18.28
C PRO A 191 2.65 -6.95 18.41
N SER A 192 2.48 -7.62 19.54
CA SER A 192 2.87 -9.01 19.70
C SER A 192 1.95 -9.93 18.89
N ALA A 193 2.35 -11.19 18.71
CA ALA A 193 1.52 -12.19 18.03
C ALA A 193 0.17 -12.38 18.74
N GLY A 194 0.17 -12.41 20.08
CA GLY A 194 -1.06 -12.52 20.88
C GLY A 194 -2.00 -11.31 20.67
N GLU A 195 -1.47 -10.09 20.80
CA GLU A 195 -2.24 -8.86 20.55
C GLU A 195 -2.81 -8.84 19.12
N TRP A 196 -2.07 -9.33 18.13
CA TRP A 196 -2.54 -9.44 16.75
C TRP A 196 -3.69 -10.44 16.61
N GLU A 197 -3.59 -11.63 17.19
CA GLU A 197 -4.66 -12.62 17.15
C GLU A 197 -5.94 -12.14 17.86
N GLU A 198 -5.80 -11.44 18.99
CA GLU A 198 -6.92 -10.82 19.69
C GLU A 198 -7.61 -9.75 18.84
N ALA A 199 -6.82 -8.87 18.20
CA ALA A 199 -7.35 -7.85 17.28
C ALA A 199 -8.08 -8.49 16.10
N LYS A 200 -7.53 -9.54 15.48
CA LYS A 200 -8.22 -10.28 14.40
C LYS A 200 -9.55 -10.86 14.87
N ALA A 201 -9.57 -11.49 16.05
CA ALA A 201 -10.79 -12.06 16.61
C ALA A 201 -11.86 -10.97 16.85
N ALA A 202 -11.47 -9.83 17.42
CA ALA A 202 -12.36 -8.70 17.63
C ALA A 202 -12.92 -8.14 16.32
N VAL A 203 -12.06 -7.95 15.30
CA VAL A 203 -12.49 -7.50 13.97
C VAL A 203 -13.46 -8.50 13.33
N ARG A 204 -13.16 -9.80 13.35
CA ARG A 204 -14.06 -10.83 12.80
C ARG A 204 -15.43 -10.81 13.46
N ALA A 205 -15.48 -10.70 14.80
CA ALA A 205 -16.72 -10.63 15.55
C ALA A 205 -17.53 -9.38 15.21
N ALA A 206 -16.89 -8.21 15.16
CA ALA A 206 -17.55 -6.94 14.90
C ALA A 206 -18.05 -6.78 13.46
N THR A 207 -17.41 -7.44 12.48
CA THR A 207 -17.72 -7.30 11.06
C THR A 207 -18.47 -8.48 10.45
N ALA A 208 -18.82 -9.49 11.25
CA ALA A 208 -19.54 -10.68 10.78
C ALA A 208 -20.82 -10.31 10.03
N GLY A 209 -20.94 -10.75 8.77
CA GLY A 209 -22.10 -10.46 7.92
C GLY A 209 -22.22 -9.02 7.40
N LYS A 210 -21.27 -8.13 7.70
CA LYS A 210 -21.35 -6.71 7.33
C LYS A 210 -20.62 -6.36 6.02
N GLY A 211 -19.73 -7.21 5.54
CA GLY A 211 -18.95 -6.95 4.32
C GLY A 211 -17.70 -7.83 4.21
N ARG A 212 -16.85 -7.51 3.24
CA ARG A 212 -15.61 -8.24 2.98
C ARG A 212 -14.48 -7.70 3.85
N VAL A 213 -13.94 -8.56 4.70
CA VAL A 213 -12.76 -8.25 5.51
C VAL A 213 -11.70 -9.31 5.28
N GLY A 214 -10.50 -8.86 4.90
CA GLY A 214 -9.32 -9.68 4.75
C GLY A 214 -8.26 -9.34 5.80
N PHE A 215 -7.38 -10.28 6.07
CA PHE A 215 -6.25 -10.08 6.96
C PHE A 215 -4.95 -10.27 6.20
N ALA A 216 -4.10 -9.26 6.24
CA ALA A 216 -2.81 -9.27 5.54
C ALA A 216 -1.74 -9.97 6.39
N GLU A 217 -1.86 -11.29 6.55
CA GLU A 217 -0.87 -12.10 7.28
C GLU A 217 0.43 -12.25 6.49
N GLU A 218 0.35 -12.13 5.17
CA GLU A 218 1.48 -12.30 4.25
C GLU A 218 2.45 -11.10 4.24
N PHE A 219 2.07 -9.96 4.80
CA PHE A 219 2.91 -8.76 4.82
C PHE A 219 3.97 -8.74 5.95
N PHE A 220 4.00 -9.77 6.79
CA PHE A 220 5.00 -9.92 7.85
C PHE A 220 6.32 -10.46 7.35
N CYS A 221 6.86 -9.79 6.40
CA CYS A 221 8.09 -10.20 5.78
C CYS A 221 9.34 -9.50 6.34
N GLY A 222 9.53 -9.44 7.63
CA GLY A 222 10.86 -9.26 8.23
C GLY A 222 11.80 -10.45 7.94
N CYS A 223 11.41 -11.26 6.95
CA CYS A 223 11.86 -12.61 6.69
C CYS A 223 13.31 -12.74 6.23
N ARG A 224 13.98 -11.66 5.81
CA ARG A 224 15.38 -11.73 5.36
C ARG A 224 16.36 -10.97 6.23
N GLU A 225 15.96 -9.86 6.78
CA GLU A 225 16.85 -9.05 7.63
C GLU A 225 16.78 -9.45 9.10
N GLN A 226 15.66 -10.06 9.54
CA GLN A 226 15.49 -10.58 10.90
C GLN A 226 14.65 -11.87 10.90
N PRO A 227 15.19 -12.97 10.34
CA PRO A 227 14.44 -14.23 10.21
C PRO A 227 14.04 -14.84 11.56
N GLU A 228 14.81 -14.58 12.61
CA GLU A 228 14.53 -15.08 13.96
C GLU A 228 13.32 -14.36 14.58
N LEU A 229 13.25 -13.02 14.47
CA LEU A 229 12.12 -12.25 14.96
C LEU A 229 10.83 -12.57 14.21
N ALA A 230 10.92 -12.84 12.90
CA ALA A 230 9.78 -13.26 12.10
C ALA A 230 9.29 -14.67 12.51
N ARG A 231 10.18 -15.61 12.80
CA ARG A 231 9.83 -16.97 13.27
C ARG A 231 9.24 -16.98 14.67
N GLU A 232 9.75 -16.15 15.55
CA GLU A 232 9.26 -16.01 16.91
C GLU A 232 7.87 -15.38 16.97
N ARG A 233 7.60 -14.42 16.08
CA ARG A 233 6.31 -13.71 16.00
C ARG A 233 5.27 -14.44 15.14
N TRP A 234 5.70 -15.23 14.14
CA TRP A 234 4.81 -15.91 13.19
C TRP A 234 5.22 -17.37 12.98
N PRO A 235 4.76 -18.28 13.83
CA PRO A 235 5.12 -19.70 13.78
C PRO A 235 4.47 -20.49 12.63
N ALA A 236 3.64 -19.87 11.79
CA ALA A 236 2.98 -20.59 10.69
C ALA A 236 3.97 -21.04 9.60
N PRO A 237 3.77 -22.18 8.94
CA PRO A 237 4.65 -22.68 7.90
C PRO A 237 4.65 -21.72 6.70
N TRP A 238 5.78 -21.07 6.51
CA TRP A 238 5.98 -20.11 5.45
C TRP A 238 6.32 -20.82 4.14
N THR A 239 5.41 -20.78 3.15
CA THR A 239 5.54 -21.51 1.87
C THR A 239 6.38 -20.79 0.82
N GLY A 240 7.01 -19.67 1.18
CA GLY A 240 7.86 -18.88 0.29
C GLY A 240 7.25 -17.54 -0.12
N CYS A 241 8.09 -16.48 -0.17
CA CYS A 241 7.66 -15.13 -0.49
C CYS A 241 7.35 -14.98 -1.99
N PRO A 242 6.15 -14.52 -2.38
CA PRO A 242 5.80 -14.28 -3.77
C PRO A 242 6.43 -13.01 -4.35
N ALA A 243 7.15 -12.21 -3.54
CA ALA A 243 7.80 -10.97 -3.95
C ALA A 243 8.79 -11.16 -5.10
N GLY A 244 8.70 -10.31 -6.08
CA GLY A 244 9.50 -10.39 -7.32
C GLY A 244 8.98 -11.42 -8.33
N ARG A 245 7.98 -12.26 -7.95
CA ARG A 245 7.31 -13.22 -8.83
C ARG A 245 5.86 -12.86 -9.08
N ALA A 246 5.06 -12.65 -8.04
CA ALA A 246 3.65 -12.28 -8.14
C ALA A 246 3.43 -10.78 -8.08
N PHE A 247 4.31 -10.05 -7.41
CA PHE A 247 4.29 -8.59 -7.33
C PHE A 247 5.70 -8.02 -7.19
N GLY A 248 5.84 -6.72 -7.41
CA GLY A 248 7.07 -5.96 -7.24
C GLY A 248 6.80 -4.48 -7.11
N VAL A 249 7.84 -3.69 -6.97
CA VAL A 249 7.79 -2.24 -6.81
C VAL A 249 8.72 -1.57 -7.79
N LEU A 250 8.27 -0.51 -8.43
CA LEU A 250 9.13 0.48 -9.06
C LEU A 250 9.17 1.70 -8.16
N GLY A 251 10.36 2.02 -7.66
CA GLY A 251 10.58 3.15 -6.78
C GLY A 251 10.50 4.49 -7.52
N VAL A 252 10.59 5.57 -6.78
CA VAL A 252 10.49 6.96 -7.29
C VAL A 252 11.46 7.25 -8.43
N THR A 253 12.64 6.60 -8.39
CA THR A 253 13.70 6.71 -9.43
C THR A 253 13.51 5.74 -10.60
N GLY A 254 12.37 5.03 -10.68
CA GLY A 254 12.09 4.03 -11.72
C GLY A 254 12.85 2.72 -11.58
N LYS A 255 13.60 2.51 -10.50
CA LYS A 255 14.31 1.26 -10.26
C LYS A 255 13.41 0.20 -9.61
N PHE A 256 13.68 -1.06 -9.95
CA PHE A 256 12.90 -2.19 -9.47
C PHE A 256 13.37 -2.67 -8.10
N ARG A 257 12.41 -2.88 -7.22
CA ARG A 257 12.54 -3.61 -5.96
C ARG A 257 11.62 -4.82 -5.94
N ARG A 258 12.06 -5.91 -5.35
CA ARG A 258 11.22 -7.13 -5.29
C ARG A 258 9.96 -6.92 -4.44
N CYS A 259 10.02 -6.05 -3.45
CA CYS A 259 9.00 -5.84 -2.44
C CYS A 259 9.14 -4.42 -1.85
N LEU A 260 8.11 -3.95 -1.17
CA LEU A 260 8.12 -2.71 -0.39
C LEU A 260 9.19 -2.71 0.73
N HIS A 261 9.50 -3.91 1.26
CA HIS A 261 10.50 -4.11 2.33
C HIS A 261 11.95 -4.22 1.84
N THR A 262 12.21 -4.16 0.55
CA THR A 262 13.56 -4.33 0.01
C THR A 262 14.17 -2.98 -0.28
N LEU A 263 15.32 -2.68 0.34
CA LEU A 263 16.09 -1.47 0.04
C LEU A 263 16.94 -1.60 -1.21
N GLU A 264 17.25 -2.85 -1.65
CA GLU A 264 18.03 -3.09 -2.85
C GLU A 264 17.23 -2.75 -4.10
N GLU A 265 17.67 -1.74 -4.82
CA GLU A 265 17.20 -1.38 -6.15
C GLU A 265 18.04 -2.03 -7.24
N ARG A 266 17.38 -2.46 -8.31
CA ARG A 266 18.04 -2.98 -9.52
C ARG A 266 17.55 -2.21 -10.74
N ALA A 267 18.44 -1.98 -11.70
CA ALA A 267 18.02 -1.49 -12.99
C ALA A 267 17.04 -2.51 -13.60
N TRP A 268 15.81 -2.12 -13.79
CA TRP A 268 14.76 -3.03 -14.29
C TRP A 268 14.98 -3.41 -15.77
N ARG A 269 15.78 -2.63 -16.51
CA ARG A 269 16.14 -2.89 -17.90
C ARG A 269 17.17 -4.01 -18.07
N GLU A 270 17.94 -4.32 -17.03
CA GLU A 270 19.04 -5.31 -17.07
C GLU A 270 18.63 -6.71 -16.58
N GLY A 271 17.38 -6.89 -16.08
CA GLY A 271 16.91 -8.13 -15.50
C GLY A 271 16.46 -9.23 -16.46
N GLY A 272 16.95 -9.25 -17.71
CA GLY A 272 16.57 -10.20 -18.76
C GLY A 272 17.27 -11.56 -18.75
N GLU A 273 18.27 -11.80 -17.90
CA GLU A 273 18.89 -13.12 -17.78
C GLU A 273 18.81 -13.65 -16.35
N SER A 274 17.85 -14.53 -16.14
CA SER A 274 17.83 -15.44 -15.02
C SER A 274 19.08 -16.32 -15.11
N SER A 275 20.07 -16.05 -14.30
CA SER A 275 21.13 -17.03 -14.06
C SER A 275 20.52 -18.26 -13.37
N ARG A 276 20.04 -19.20 -14.16
CA ARG A 276 19.96 -20.60 -13.74
C ARG A 276 21.39 -21.07 -13.51
N LYS A 277 21.94 -20.84 -12.34
CA LYS A 277 23.06 -21.66 -11.89
C LYS A 277 22.47 -22.95 -11.40
N SER A 278 22.51 -23.96 -12.28
CA SER A 278 22.50 -25.37 -11.94
C SER A 278 23.56 -25.62 -10.86
N GLY A 279 23.13 -25.93 -9.66
CA GLY A 279 23.98 -26.54 -8.67
C GLY A 279 24.08 -28.03 -8.96
N ALA A 280 25.28 -28.49 -9.22
CA ALA A 280 25.65 -29.89 -9.09
C ALA A 280 25.80 -30.25 -7.61
#